data_4374680ca1f1faf7df8f1f104ff0ee2f
#
_entry.id   4374680ca1f1faf7df8f1f104ff0ee2f
#
_cell.length_a   1.000
_cell.length_b   1.000
_cell.length_c   1.000
_cell.angle_alpha   90.00
_cell.angle_beta   90.00
_cell.angle_gamma   90.00
#
_symmetry.space_group_name_H-M   'P 1'
#
loop_
_entity.id
_entity.type
_entity.pdbx_description
1 polymer ?
#
loop_
_entity_poly.entity_id
_entity_poly.type
_entity_poly.pdbx_seq_one_letter_code
_entity_poly.pdbx_strand_id
1 'polypeptide(L)'
;MDLYNALNNSSHTDIDNLTVTTLKGGTYMKYKNDASFVFSYELYMFEQQSSINFNMPLRFFHYGSEVYRDMFPNNVLHRKSMLKIPTPHFITFYNGKEKMKERVKILRLSDMFEQKTDNPELELIVTVININPEYESDNDSRTDKEEPIIGDESKDVFVKNALANADILNRCKSLRDYMTFVNKVRNKMDAYEMDVKEAVTEAVDESINAYFDTYTIHRRKSLLLYSLYGV
;
A
#
# COMPACT_ATOMS: atom_id res chain seq x y z
N MET A 1 -4.91 5.36 12.22
CA MET A 1 -3.68 5.58 13.06
C MET A 1 -2.77 4.36 13.14
N ASP A 2 -3.28 3.13 13.27
CA ASP A 2 -2.46 1.92 13.43
C ASP A 2 -1.39 1.76 12.32
N LEU A 3 -1.81 1.90 11.05
CA LEU A 3 -0.89 1.84 9.90
C LEU A 3 0.14 2.99 9.91
N TYR A 4 -0.28 4.22 10.22
CA TYR A 4 0.65 5.36 10.33
C TYR A 4 1.70 5.10 11.42
N ASN A 5 1.25 4.67 12.60
CA ASN A 5 2.13 4.37 13.72
C ASN A 5 3.12 3.23 13.39
N ALA A 6 2.65 2.19 12.69
CA ALA A 6 3.50 1.09 12.27
C ALA A 6 4.57 1.52 11.26
N LEU A 7 4.23 2.39 10.31
CA LEU A 7 5.17 2.91 9.31
C LEU A 7 6.23 3.84 9.92
N ASN A 8 5.83 4.66 10.90
CA ASN A 8 6.66 5.72 11.46
C ASN A 8 7.26 5.36 12.83
N ASN A 9 7.06 4.13 13.30
CA ASN A 9 7.48 3.67 14.62
C ASN A 9 7.04 4.66 15.75
N SER A 10 5.76 5.05 15.69
CA SER A 10 5.14 6.05 16.56
C SER A 10 3.93 5.47 17.29
N SER A 11 3.36 6.24 18.23
CA SER A 11 2.23 5.81 19.06
C SER A 11 1.14 6.90 19.17
N HIS A 12 0.86 7.60 18.07
CA HIS A 12 -0.19 8.62 18.04
C HIS A 12 -1.57 8.00 18.27
N THR A 13 -2.37 8.65 19.12
CA THR A 13 -3.76 8.25 19.41
C THR A 13 -4.78 9.31 18.95
N ASP A 14 -4.32 10.51 18.65
CA ASP A 14 -5.15 11.61 18.20
C ASP A 14 -5.54 11.44 16.72
N ILE A 15 -6.82 11.18 16.48
CA ILE A 15 -7.40 11.03 15.16
C ILE A 15 -7.94 12.35 14.59
N ASP A 16 -8.09 13.39 15.39
CA ASP A 16 -8.73 14.65 14.98
C ASP A 16 -7.90 15.39 13.92
N ASN A 17 -6.57 15.16 13.92
CA ASN A 17 -5.64 15.74 12.95
C ASN A 17 -5.46 14.86 11.68
N LEU A 18 -6.20 13.76 11.55
CA LEU A 18 -6.14 12.88 10.39
C LEU A 18 -7.21 13.27 9.37
N THR A 19 -6.80 13.70 8.20
CA THR A 19 -7.69 14.03 7.08
C THR A 19 -7.65 12.93 6.02
N VAL A 20 -8.79 12.27 5.78
CA VAL A 20 -8.92 11.26 4.71
C VAL A 20 -9.06 11.96 3.36
N THR A 21 -8.17 11.62 2.42
CA THR A 21 -8.08 12.21 1.08
C THR A 21 -8.33 11.20 -0.04
N THR A 22 -8.90 10.03 0.30
CA THR A 22 -9.16 8.96 -0.67
C THR A 22 -10.03 9.45 -1.81
N LEU A 23 -9.57 9.27 -3.05
CA LEU A 23 -10.29 9.66 -4.26
C LEU A 23 -11.57 8.82 -4.41
N LYS A 24 -12.71 9.49 -4.36
CA LYS A 24 -14.01 8.88 -4.70
C LYS A 24 -14.17 8.97 -6.21
N GLY A 25 -14.13 7.83 -6.92
CA GLY A 25 -14.30 7.82 -8.38
C GLY A 25 -15.51 8.63 -8.81
N GLY A 26 -15.27 9.75 -9.49
CA GLY A 26 -16.30 10.56 -10.11
C GLY A 26 -16.72 10.00 -11.46
N THR A 27 -17.85 10.49 -12.00
CA THR A 27 -18.50 10.01 -13.24
C THR A 27 -17.57 10.11 -14.47
N TYR A 28 -16.55 10.93 -14.44
CA TYR A 28 -15.61 11.17 -15.54
C TYR A 28 -14.18 10.70 -15.30
N MET A 29 -13.80 10.31 -14.07
CA MET A 29 -12.45 9.89 -13.76
C MET A 29 -12.45 8.49 -13.16
N LYS A 30 -11.86 7.55 -13.89
CA LYS A 30 -11.72 6.13 -13.50
C LYS A 30 -10.62 5.88 -12.46
N TYR A 31 -9.99 6.93 -11.94
CA TYR A 31 -8.89 6.78 -11.00
C TYR A 31 -9.42 6.74 -9.57
N LYS A 32 -9.28 5.60 -8.95
CA LYS A 32 -9.53 5.39 -7.52
C LYS A 32 -8.23 4.88 -6.91
N ASN A 33 -7.81 5.48 -5.80
CA ASN A 33 -6.81 4.86 -4.95
C ASN A 33 -7.50 4.13 -3.80
N ASP A 34 -6.87 3.07 -3.28
CA ASP A 34 -7.49 2.25 -2.25
C ASP A 34 -7.64 3.03 -0.94
N ALA A 35 -6.62 3.77 -0.52
CA ALA A 35 -6.68 4.63 0.64
C ALA A 35 -5.65 5.76 0.56
N SER A 36 -6.02 6.96 1.03
CA SER A 36 -5.07 8.03 1.30
C SER A 36 -5.53 8.91 2.45
N PHE A 37 -4.56 9.50 3.16
CA PHE A 37 -4.82 10.44 4.24
C PHE A 37 -3.66 11.41 4.45
N VAL A 38 -3.94 12.56 5.05
CA VAL A 38 -2.95 13.51 5.54
C VAL A 38 -2.91 13.47 7.06
N PHE A 39 -1.71 13.38 7.62
CA PHE A 39 -1.45 13.49 9.04
C PHE A 39 -0.09 14.14 9.26
N SER A 40 0.00 15.10 10.17
CA SER A 40 1.26 15.81 10.53
C SER A 40 2.02 16.37 9.32
N TYR A 41 1.31 16.94 8.34
CA TYR A 41 1.87 17.47 7.07
C TYR A 41 2.47 16.43 6.13
N GLU A 42 2.15 15.17 6.31
CA GLU A 42 2.54 14.06 5.42
C GLU A 42 1.29 13.47 4.76
N LEU A 43 1.37 13.24 3.46
CA LEU A 43 0.32 12.61 2.65
C LEU A 43 0.71 11.16 2.40
N TYR A 44 -0.01 10.22 2.97
CA TYR A 44 0.17 8.79 2.70
C TYR A 44 -0.85 8.33 1.66
N MET A 45 -0.36 7.66 0.62
CA MET A 45 -1.18 7.05 -0.40
C MET A 45 -0.85 5.56 -0.49
N PHE A 46 -1.89 4.73 -0.40
CA PHE A 46 -1.78 3.28 -0.39
C PHE A 46 -2.52 2.65 -1.56
N GLU A 47 -1.92 1.61 -2.10
CA GLU A 47 -2.55 0.68 -3.05
C GLU A 47 -2.29 -0.75 -2.59
N GLN A 48 -3.26 -1.62 -2.80
CA GLN A 48 -3.09 -3.05 -2.61
C GLN A 48 -3.05 -3.73 -3.98
N GLN A 49 -2.11 -4.64 -4.18
CA GLN A 49 -1.91 -5.34 -5.44
C GLN A 49 -1.83 -6.86 -5.22
N SER A 50 -2.66 -7.60 -5.95
CA SER A 50 -2.60 -9.07 -6.03
C SER A 50 -1.72 -9.59 -7.15
N SER A 51 -1.23 -8.71 -8.03
CA SER A 51 -0.27 -8.99 -9.09
C SER A 51 0.88 -7.98 -9.03
N ILE A 52 2.07 -8.37 -9.52
CA ILE A 52 3.21 -7.45 -9.60
C ILE A 52 2.94 -6.46 -10.75
N ASN A 53 2.88 -5.18 -10.43
CA ASN A 53 2.62 -4.12 -11.40
C ASN A 53 3.72 -3.06 -11.37
N PHE A 54 4.56 -3.05 -12.39
CA PHE A 54 5.67 -2.10 -12.52
C PHE A 54 5.22 -0.68 -12.93
N ASN A 55 3.95 -0.48 -13.29
CA ASN A 55 3.40 0.83 -13.64
C ASN A 55 2.92 1.64 -12.42
N MET A 56 3.15 1.14 -11.20
CA MET A 56 2.71 1.82 -9.97
C MET A 56 3.23 3.26 -9.86
N PRO A 57 4.48 3.61 -10.23
CA PRO A 57 4.93 5.00 -10.16
C PRO A 57 4.06 5.94 -11.00
N LEU A 58 3.72 5.56 -12.23
CA LEU A 58 2.86 6.37 -13.09
C LEU A 58 1.43 6.47 -12.55
N ARG A 59 0.89 5.38 -11.99
CA ARG A 59 -0.44 5.39 -11.34
C ARG A 59 -0.47 6.35 -10.15
N PHE A 60 0.51 6.27 -9.25
CA PHE A 60 0.60 7.18 -8.12
C PHE A 60 0.85 8.63 -8.52
N PHE A 61 1.57 8.87 -9.63
CA PHE A 61 1.72 10.21 -10.18
C PHE A 61 0.34 10.82 -10.53
N HIS A 62 -0.52 10.06 -11.20
CA HIS A 62 -1.88 10.49 -11.50
C HIS A 62 -2.70 10.72 -10.22
N TYR A 63 -2.69 9.78 -9.29
CA TYR A 63 -3.45 9.90 -8.04
C TYR A 63 -2.98 11.09 -7.19
N GLY A 64 -1.67 11.23 -7.02
CA GLY A 64 -1.09 12.34 -6.27
C GLY A 64 -1.42 13.69 -6.88
N SER A 65 -1.41 13.79 -8.21
CA SER A 65 -1.81 14.99 -8.94
C SER A 65 -3.27 15.37 -8.65
N GLU A 66 -4.19 14.39 -8.63
CA GLU A 66 -5.60 14.65 -8.31
C GLU A 66 -5.80 15.06 -6.86
N VAL A 67 -5.18 14.36 -5.91
CA VAL A 67 -5.27 14.70 -4.49
C VAL A 67 -4.76 16.12 -4.23
N TYR A 68 -3.62 16.50 -4.79
CA TYR A 68 -3.12 17.87 -4.65
C TYR A 68 -4.01 18.90 -5.34
N ARG A 69 -4.63 18.57 -6.48
CA ARG A 69 -5.60 19.43 -7.16
C ARG A 69 -6.83 19.70 -6.29
N ASP A 70 -7.33 18.67 -5.60
CA ASP A 70 -8.46 18.81 -4.68
C ASP A 70 -8.10 19.63 -3.44
N MET A 71 -6.87 19.47 -2.93
CA MET A 71 -6.38 20.22 -1.77
C MET A 71 -6.06 21.69 -2.10
N PHE A 72 -5.57 21.97 -3.31
CA PHE A 72 -5.05 23.28 -3.73
C PHE A 72 -5.70 23.75 -5.02
N PRO A 73 -6.79 24.52 -4.93
CA PRO A 73 -7.47 25.03 -6.12
C PRO A 73 -6.55 25.99 -6.93
N ASN A 74 -6.79 26.06 -8.23
CA ASN A 74 -5.92 26.76 -9.18
C ASN A 74 -5.56 28.21 -8.80
N ASN A 75 -6.46 28.93 -8.13
CA ASN A 75 -6.22 30.32 -7.72
C ASN A 75 -5.06 30.49 -6.73
N VAL A 76 -4.72 29.46 -5.96
CA VAL A 76 -3.58 29.55 -5.01
C VAL A 76 -2.23 29.31 -5.69
N LEU A 77 -2.22 28.64 -6.85
CA LEU A 77 -0.99 28.34 -7.60
C LEU A 77 -0.37 29.59 -8.25
N HIS A 78 -1.16 30.65 -8.45
CA HIS A 78 -0.70 31.91 -9.05
C HIS A 78 -0.14 32.92 -8.03
N ARG A 79 -0.07 32.56 -6.75
CA ARG A 79 0.51 33.43 -5.71
C ARG A 79 2.01 33.53 -5.88
N LYS A 80 2.58 34.68 -5.51
CA LYS A 80 4.05 34.90 -5.51
C LYS A 80 4.75 34.12 -4.40
N SER A 81 4.05 33.85 -3.29
CA SER A 81 4.60 33.09 -2.15
C SER A 81 4.57 31.60 -2.43
N MET A 82 5.65 30.90 -2.05
CA MET A 82 5.74 29.45 -2.15
C MET A 82 4.61 28.77 -1.35
N LEU A 83 3.86 27.90 -2.00
CA LEU A 83 2.86 27.07 -1.37
C LEU A 83 3.55 25.87 -0.66
N LYS A 84 3.24 25.66 0.60
CA LYS A 84 3.65 24.47 1.33
C LYS A 84 2.62 23.36 1.11
N ILE A 85 3.08 22.21 0.71
CA ILE A 85 2.24 21.02 0.46
C ILE A 85 2.67 19.88 1.37
N PRO A 86 1.78 18.95 1.75
CA PRO A 86 2.15 17.75 2.50
C PRO A 86 3.17 16.92 1.74
N THR A 87 4.13 16.33 2.46
CA THR A 87 5.13 15.43 1.86
C THR A 87 4.47 14.12 1.45
N PRO A 88 4.56 13.69 0.17
CA PRO A 88 3.90 12.47 -0.28
C PRO A 88 4.71 11.21 0.01
N HIS A 89 4.00 10.14 0.41
CA HIS A 89 4.52 8.79 0.57
C HIS A 89 3.65 7.82 -0.23
N PHE A 90 4.27 7.06 -1.13
CA PHE A 90 3.60 6.13 -2.04
C PHE A 90 3.96 4.70 -1.67
N ILE A 91 2.97 3.95 -1.19
CA ILE A 91 3.18 2.60 -0.66
C ILE A 91 2.21 1.63 -1.31
N THR A 92 2.75 0.54 -1.83
CA THR A 92 1.96 -0.58 -2.37
C THR A 92 2.13 -1.80 -1.46
N PHE A 93 1.04 -2.38 -1.01
CA PHE A 93 1.04 -3.65 -0.31
C PHE A 93 0.79 -4.77 -1.31
N TYR A 94 1.78 -5.64 -1.47
CA TYR A 94 1.67 -6.80 -2.32
C TYR A 94 1.25 -8.04 -1.52
N ASN A 95 0.17 -8.67 -1.95
CA ASN A 95 -0.34 -9.91 -1.35
C ASN A 95 -0.69 -10.98 -2.41
N GLY A 96 -0.09 -10.91 -3.61
CA GLY A 96 -0.36 -11.84 -4.70
C GLY A 96 0.10 -13.27 -4.44
N LYS A 97 -0.40 -14.22 -5.24
CA LYS A 97 0.03 -15.63 -5.23
C LYS A 97 1.39 -15.83 -5.93
N GLU A 98 1.77 -14.93 -6.83
CA GLU A 98 3.07 -14.96 -7.48
C GLU A 98 4.18 -14.64 -6.47
N LYS A 99 5.24 -15.44 -6.42
CA LYS A 99 6.35 -15.22 -5.48
C LYS A 99 7.11 -13.95 -5.85
N MET A 100 7.09 -12.97 -4.98
CA MET A 100 8.00 -11.83 -5.00
C MET A 100 9.21 -12.19 -4.15
N LYS A 101 10.41 -12.15 -4.75
CA LYS A 101 11.66 -12.57 -4.07
C LYS A 101 12.06 -11.64 -2.94
N GLU A 102 11.77 -10.35 -3.13
CA GLU A 102 12.13 -9.31 -2.18
C GLU A 102 10.98 -9.08 -1.18
N ARG A 103 11.34 -8.85 0.09
CA ARG A 103 10.37 -8.39 1.09
C ARG A 103 9.92 -6.97 0.82
N VAL A 104 10.82 -6.15 0.34
CA VAL A 104 10.58 -4.76 -0.06
C VAL A 104 11.22 -4.52 -1.42
N LYS A 105 10.49 -3.85 -2.31
CA LYS A 105 10.96 -3.45 -3.64
C LYS A 105 10.69 -1.97 -3.87
N ILE A 106 11.64 -1.28 -4.46
CA ILE A 106 11.51 0.12 -4.86
C ILE A 106 11.23 0.18 -6.36
N LEU A 107 10.20 0.93 -6.73
CA LEU A 107 9.89 1.25 -8.12
C LEU A 107 10.08 2.76 -8.33
N ARG A 108 10.69 3.13 -9.44
CA ARG A 108 10.98 4.52 -9.79
C ARG A 108 10.28 4.90 -11.09
N LEU A 109 9.76 6.12 -11.14
CA LEU A 109 9.14 6.64 -12.37
C LEU A 109 10.17 6.76 -13.50
N SER A 110 11.41 7.15 -13.17
CA SER A 110 12.52 7.25 -14.13
C SER A 110 12.88 5.90 -14.77
N ASP A 111 12.60 4.77 -14.13
CA ASP A 111 12.79 3.44 -14.72
C ASP A 111 11.87 3.17 -15.92
N MET A 112 10.77 3.93 -16.03
CA MET A 112 9.79 3.82 -17.11
C MET A 112 10.12 4.71 -18.31
N PHE A 113 11.14 5.57 -18.21
CA PHE A 113 11.50 6.47 -19.31
C PHE A 113 12.14 5.69 -20.45
N GLU A 114 11.73 5.99 -21.69
CA GLU A 114 12.30 5.39 -22.89
C GLU A 114 13.81 5.68 -23.03
N GLN A 115 14.20 6.89 -22.64
CA GLN A 115 15.61 7.29 -22.56
C GLN A 115 16.02 7.41 -21.10
N LYS A 116 17.00 6.59 -20.70
CA LYS A 116 17.54 6.63 -19.33
C LYS A 116 18.33 7.91 -19.10
N THR A 117 18.23 8.42 -17.88
CA THR A 117 18.96 9.61 -17.40
C THR A 117 19.35 9.43 -15.96
N ASP A 118 20.56 9.86 -15.62
CA ASP A 118 21.06 9.82 -14.22
C ASP A 118 20.48 10.98 -13.38
N ASN A 119 19.92 12.00 -14.05
CA ASN A 119 19.35 13.17 -13.40
C ASN A 119 17.94 13.45 -13.95
N PRO A 120 16.94 12.69 -13.53
CA PRO A 120 15.56 12.90 -13.95
C PRO A 120 15.01 14.21 -13.39
N GLU A 121 14.43 15.06 -14.23
CA GLU A 121 13.73 16.29 -13.79
C GLU A 121 12.40 15.97 -13.11
N LEU A 122 11.85 14.77 -13.33
CA LEU A 122 10.66 14.25 -12.67
C LEU A 122 10.97 12.87 -12.09
N GLU A 123 10.81 12.73 -10.79
CA GLU A 123 10.94 11.43 -10.12
C GLU A 123 9.78 11.19 -9.15
N LEU A 124 9.30 9.94 -9.10
CA LEU A 124 8.37 9.45 -8.10
C LEU A 124 8.80 8.04 -7.69
N ILE A 125 8.92 7.82 -6.39
CA ILE A 125 9.42 6.59 -5.82
C ILE A 125 8.30 5.89 -5.08
N VAL A 126 8.06 4.61 -5.40
CA VAL A 126 7.06 3.76 -4.76
C VAL A 126 7.74 2.67 -3.97
N THR A 127 7.35 2.53 -2.71
CA THR A 127 7.74 1.40 -1.86
C THR A 127 6.72 0.28 -2.00
N VAL A 128 7.11 -0.86 -2.53
CA VAL A 128 6.29 -2.07 -2.57
C VAL A 128 6.71 -2.97 -1.41
N ILE A 129 5.76 -3.29 -0.53
CA ILE A 129 5.97 -4.14 0.64
C ILE A 129 5.21 -5.45 0.44
N ASN A 130 5.93 -6.57 0.41
CA ASN A 130 5.32 -7.90 0.36
C ASN A 130 4.76 -8.25 1.75
N ILE A 131 3.45 -8.39 1.83
CA ILE A 131 2.74 -8.70 3.08
C ILE A 131 2.26 -10.17 3.16
N ASN A 132 2.79 -11.04 2.31
CA ASN A 132 2.51 -12.48 2.43
C ASN A 132 3.25 -13.08 3.62
N PRO A 133 2.56 -13.82 4.50
CA PRO A 133 3.18 -14.43 5.69
C PRO A 133 4.16 -15.56 5.36
N GLU A 134 3.98 -16.25 4.24
CA GLU A 134 4.84 -17.37 3.83
C GLU A 134 6.29 -16.98 3.52
N TYR A 135 6.56 -15.68 3.44
CA TYR A 135 7.93 -15.19 3.26
C TYR A 135 8.82 -15.45 4.49
N GLU A 136 8.23 -15.64 5.67
CA GLU A 136 8.99 -15.89 6.91
C GLU A 136 9.49 -17.34 7.04
N SER A 137 8.84 -18.30 6.36
CA SER A 137 9.11 -19.73 6.53
C SER A 137 10.29 -20.29 5.71
N ASP A 138 10.68 -19.64 4.63
CA ASP A 138 11.79 -20.11 3.77
C ASP A 138 13.19 -19.67 4.28
N ASN A 139 13.25 -18.79 5.28
CA ASN A 139 14.52 -18.26 5.80
C ASN A 139 15.11 -19.03 7.00
N ASP A 140 14.38 -20.01 7.58
CA ASP A 140 14.85 -20.73 8.78
C ASP A 140 15.79 -21.92 8.46
N SER A 141 16.10 -22.20 7.20
CA SER A 141 16.99 -23.30 6.80
C SER A 141 18.23 -22.92 6.02
N ARG A 142 18.54 -21.63 5.85
CA ARG A 142 19.78 -21.17 5.22
C ARG A 142 20.71 -20.51 6.23
N THR A 143 21.71 -21.27 6.64
CA THR A 143 22.85 -20.84 7.45
C THR A 143 23.84 -19.91 6.70
N ASP A 144 23.51 -19.46 5.52
CA ASP A 144 24.29 -18.45 4.80
C ASP A 144 23.45 -17.18 4.69
N LYS A 145 23.85 -16.19 5.49
CA LYS A 145 23.39 -14.80 5.38
C LYS A 145 23.87 -14.24 4.03
N GLU A 146 23.27 -14.65 2.93
CA GLU A 146 23.24 -13.82 1.75
C GLU A 146 22.36 -12.63 2.09
N GLU A 147 23.01 -11.53 2.45
CA GLU A 147 22.37 -10.23 2.45
C GLU A 147 21.62 -10.09 1.12
N PRO A 148 20.37 -9.55 1.13
CA PRO A 148 19.64 -9.34 -0.10
C PRO A 148 20.60 -8.67 -1.08
N ILE A 149 20.69 -9.16 -2.31
CA ILE A 149 21.50 -8.56 -3.37
C ILE A 149 20.95 -7.16 -3.62
N ILE A 150 21.36 -6.26 -2.76
CA ILE A 150 21.16 -4.83 -2.90
C ILE A 150 22.32 -4.43 -3.81
N GLY A 151 22.02 -4.18 -5.07
CA GLY A 151 22.98 -3.52 -5.94
C GLY A 151 23.50 -2.24 -5.27
N ASP A 152 24.22 -1.39 -5.91
CA ASP A 152 24.76 -0.12 -5.36
C ASP A 152 23.70 0.79 -4.69
N GLU A 153 22.44 0.36 -4.67
CA GLU A 153 21.27 0.85 -3.92
C GLU A 153 21.43 0.82 -2.39
N SER A 154 22.44 0.13 -1.83
CA SER A 154 22.68 0.09 -0.38
C SER A 154 22.93 1.46 0.25
N LYS A 155 23.23 2.48 -0.57
CA LYS A 155 23.38 3.87 -0.14
C LYS A 155 22.09 4.68 -0.24
N ASP A 156 21.06 4.15 -0.91
CA ASP A 156 19.81 4.87 -1.10
C ASP A 156 18.99 4.92 0.21
N VAL A 157 18.72 6.14 0.66
CA VAL A 157 17.96 6.40 1.89
C VAL A 157 16.56 5.82 1.80
N PHE A 158 15.94 5.81 0.61
CA PHE A 158 14.61 5.25 0.41
C PHE A 158 14.59 3.74 0.61
N VAL A 159 15.60 3.03 0.11
CA VAL A 159 15.74 1.58 0.31
C VAL A 159 15.90 1.26 1.80
N LYS A 160 16.75 2.01 2.51
CA LYS A 160 16.95 1.82 3.96
C LYS A 160 15.66 2.05 4.75
N ASN A 161 14.94 3.12 4.45
CA ASN A 161 13.67 3.43 5.10
C ASN A 161 12.58 2.38 4.76
N ALA A 162 12.59 1.89 3.53
CA ALA A 162 11.68 0.85 3.08
C ALA A 162 11.95 -0.49 3.79
N LEU A 163 13.23 -0.87 3.94
CA LEU A 163 13.62 -2.08 4.69
C LEU A 163 13.24 -2.01 6.16
N ALA A 164 13.23 -0.82 6.77
CA ALA A 164 12.74 -0.63 8.13
C ALA A 164 11.24 -0.98 8.27
N ASN A 165 10.49 -1.02 7.16
CA ASN A 165 9.08 -1.41 7.11
C ASN A 165 8.86 -2.88 6.71
N ALA A 166 9.90 -3.67 6.52
CA ALA A 166 9.79 -5.07 6.16
C ALA A 166 8.92 -5.87 7.17
N ASP A 167 8.98 -5.51 8.44
CA ASP A 167 8.23 -6.16 9.53
C ASP A 167 6.89 -5.47 9.86
N ILE A 168 6.32 -4.75 8.92
CA ILE A 168 5.09 -3.97 9.15
C ILE A 168 3.92 -4.81 9.64
N LEU A 169 3.82 -6.07 9.23
CA LEU A 169 2.77 -6.99 9.72
C LEU A 169 2.88 -7.22 11.22
N ASN A 170 4.09 -7.29 11.77
CA ASN A 170 4.28 -7.46 13.21
C ASN A 170 3.86 -6.22 14.00
N ARG A 171 4.01 -5.04 13.41
CA ARG A 171 3.72 -3.74 14.03
C ARG A 171 2.31 -3.21 13.77
N CYS A 172 1.66 -3.65 12.68
CA CYS A 172 0.33 -3.19 12.29
C CYS A 172 -0.72 -4.28 12.44
N LYS A 173 -1.50 -4.22 13.52
CA LYS A 173 -2.58 -5.18 13.79
C LYS A 173 -3.62 -5.17 12.68
N SER A 174 -4.05 -3.99 12.21
CA SER A 174 -5.07 -3.85 11.18
C SER A 174 -4.65 -4.51 9.85
N LEU A 175 -3.38 -4.40 9.48
CA LEU A 175 -2.85 -5.02 8.27
C LEU A 175 -2.74 -6.54 8.43
N ARG A 176 -2.32 -7.01 9.60
CA ARG A 176 -2.28 -8.44 9.94
C ARG A 176 -3.67 -9.07 9.92
N ASP A 177 -4.66 -8.41 10.53
CA ASP A 177 -6.05 -8.87 10.53
C ASP A 177 -6.59 -8.94 9.09
N TYR A 178 -6.28 -7.94 8.26
CA TYR A 178 -6.62 -7.93 6.84
C TYR A 178 -6.02 -9.13 6.11
N MET A 179 -4.73 -9.42 6.29
CA MET A 179 -4.07 -10.56 5.64
C MET A 179 -4.62 -11.90 6.12
N THR A 180 -4.93 -12.02 7.41
CA THR A 180 -5.60 -13.20 7.96
C THR A 180 -6.94 -13.44 7.27
N PHE A 181 -7.71 -12.39 7.07
CA PHE A 181 -8.99 -12.47 6.35
C PHE A 181 -8.81 -12.88 4.87
N VAL A 182 -7.87 -12.24 4.16
CA VAL A 182 -7.56 -12.58 2.75
C VAL A 182 -7.17 -14.04 2.62
N ASN A 183 -6.32 -14.55 3.50
CA ASN A 183 -5.89 -15.95 3.48
C ASN A 183 -7.05 -16.92 3.78
N LYS A 184 -7.96 -16.58 4.67
CA LYS A 184 -9.19 -17.37 4.89
C LYS A 184 -10.02 -17.49 3.61
N VAL A 185 -10.24 -16.36 2.92
CA VAL A 185 -10.99 -16.36 1.64
C VAL A 185 -10.29 -17.24 0.61
N ARG A 186 -8.96 -17.07 0.44
CA ARG A 186 -8.18 -17.87 -0.52
C ARG A 186 -8.24 -19.35 -0.21
N ASN A 187 -8.06 -19.74 1.05
CA ASN A 187 -8.13 -21.14 1.46
C ASN A 187 -9.50 -21.75 1.16
N LYS A 188 -10.59 -21.01 1.35
CA LYS A 188 -11.93 -21.50 1.02
C LYS A 188 -12.10 -21.70 -0.47
N MET A 189 -11.63 -20.76 -1.29
CA MET A 189 -11.68 -20.88 -2.76
C MET A 189 -10.84 -22.07 -3.25
N ASP A 190 -9.63 -22.25 -2.73
CA ASP A 190 -8.69 -23.28 -3.20
C ASP A 190 -9.04 -24.67 -2.64
N ALA A 191 -9.50 -24.79 -1.39
CA ALA A 191 -9.79 -26.08 -0.74
C ALA A 191 -11.20 -26.63 -1.01
N TYR A 192 -12.18 -25.74 -1.21
CA TYR A 192 -13.59 -26.12 -1.36
C TYR A 192 -14.19 -25.73 -2.72
N GLU A 193 -13.35 -25.27 -3.67
CA GLU A 193 -13.78 -24.82 -5.01
C GLU A 193 -14.91 -23.78 -4.97
N MET A 194 -14.97 -22.99 -3.88
CA MET A 194 -16.00 -21.99 -3.68
C MET A 194 -15.83 -20.82 -4.65
N ASP A 195 -16.96 -20.25 -5.10
CA ASP A 195 -16.89 -18.95 -5.73
C ASP A 195 -16.52 -17.87 -4.69
N VAL A 196 -16.05 -16.73 -5.19
CA VAL A 196 -15.53 -15.67 -4.33
C VAL A 196 -16.55 -15.08 -3.40
N LYS A 197 -17.79 -14.91 -3.88
CA LYS A 197 -18.85 -14.30 -3.07
C LYS A 197 -19.19 -15.22 -1.90
N GLU A 198 -19.23 -16.51 -2.14
CA GLU A 198 -19.47 -17.53 -1.11
C GLU A 198 -18.29 -17.58 -0.13
N ALA A 199 -17.06 -17.67 -0.62
CA ALA A 199 -15.84 -17.69 0.20
C ALA A 199 -15.71 -16.43 1.07
N VAL A 200 -16.01 -15.24 0.53
CA VAL A 200 -16.03 -13.98 1.29
C VAL A 200 -17.11 -13.99 2.35
N THR A 201 -18.31 -14.46 2.02
CA THR A 201 -19.43 -14.51 2.97
C THR A 201 -19.11 -15.39 4.17
N GLU A 202 -18.62 -16.61 3.93
CA GLU A 202 -18.22 -17.53 5.00
C GLU A 202 -17.03 -17.01 5.80
N ALA A 203 -16.02 -16.42 5.15
CA ALA A 203 -14.88 -15.84 5.85
C ALA A 203 -15.29 -14.65 6.75
N VAL A 204 -16.30 -13.87 6.34
CA VAL A 204 -16.89 -12.81 7.16
C VAL A 204 -17.59 -13.40 8.38
N ASP A 205 -18.45 -14.41 8.19
CA ASP A 205 -19.19 -15.03 9.28
C ASP A 205 -18.26 -15.66 10.33
N GLU A 206 -17.20 -16.36 9.89
CA GLU A 206 -16.17 -16.88 10.78
C GLU A 206 -15.40 -15.78 11.51
N SER A 207 -15.15 -14.66 10.83
CA SER A 207 -14.42 -13.55 11.42
C SER A 207 -15.26 -12.75 12.42
N ILE A 208 -16.57 -12.67 12.23
CA ILE A 208 -17.51 -12.11 13.19
C ILE A 208 -17.54 -12.98 14.45
N ASN A 209 -17.64 -14.29 14.30
CA ASN A 209 -17.64 -15.25 15.40
C ASN A 209 -16.31 -15.27 16.16
N ALA A 210 -15.21 -14.87 15.55
CA ALA A 210 -13.87 -14.76 16.14
C ALA A 210 -13.56 -13.38 16.74
N TYR A 211 -14.56 -12.55 17.03
CA TYR A 211 -14.39 -11.21 17.63
C TYR A 211 -13.70 -10.17 16.75
N PHE A 212 -13.83 -10.25 15.42
CA PHE A 212 -13.45 -9.12 14.57
C PHE A 212 -14.48 -7.99 14.69
N ASP A 213 -14.00 -6.76 14.91
CA ASP A 213 -14.85 -5.57 15.04
C ASP A 213 -15.72 -5.39 13.78
N THR A 214 -17.04 -5.53 13.93
CA THR A 214 -18.06 -5.50 12.87
C THR A 214 -17.98 -4.22 12.00
N TYR A 215 -17.53 -3.11 12.59
CA TYR A 215 -17.41 -1.82 11.93
C TYR A 215 -16.30 -1.81 10.87
N THR A 216 -15.23 -2.55 11.10
CA THR A 216 -14.08 -2.66 10.21
C THR A 216 -14.39 -3.56 9.00
N ILE A 217 -15.22 -4.58 9.18
CA ILE A 217 -15.56 -5.58 8.14
C ILE A 217 -16.46 -4.99 7.05
N HIS A 218 -17.45 -4.16 7.39
CA HIS A 218 -18.37 -3.58 6.40
C HIS A 218 -17.67 -2.66 5.40
N ARG A 219 -16.70 -1.90 5.87
CA ARG A 219 -15.88 -1.01 5.02
C ARG A 219 -14.86 -1.78 4.17
N ARG A 220 -14.40 -2.93 4.65
CA ARG A 220 -13.43 -3.81 3.96
C ARG A 220 -14.08 -4.72 2.91
N LYS A 221 -15.37 -5.01 3.02
CA LYS A 221 -16.09 -5.86 2.05
C LYS A 221 -16.07 -5.26 0.63
N SER A 222 -16.19 -3.95 0.50
CA SER A 222 -16.10 -3.28 -0.80
C SER A 222 -14.66 -3.21 -1.36
N LEU A 223 -13.65 -3.04 -0.50
CA LEU A 223 -12.24 -3.02 -0.91
C LEU A 223 -11.76 -4.40 -1.39
N LEU A 224 -12.19 -5.49 -0.73
CA LEU A 224 -11.82 -6.86 -1.09
C LEU A 224 -12.42 -7.32 -2.42
N LEU A 225 -13.67 -6.98 -2.70
CA LEU A 225 -14.30 -7.31 -3.97
C LEU A 225 -13.59 -6.60 -5.14
N TYR A 226 -13.13 -5.35 -4.93
CA TYR A 226 -12.36 -4.62 -5.93
C TYR A 226 -10.94 -5.15 -6.11
N SER A 227 -10.26 -5.56 -5.04
CA SER A 227 -8.86 -6.00 -5.12
C SER A 227 -8.69 -7.42 -5.67
N LEU A 228 -9.69 -8.28 -5.50
CA LEU A 228 -9.64 -9.67 -5.97
C LEU A 228 -10.12 -9.82 -7.43
N TYR A 229 -10.89 -8.88 -7.96
CA TYR A 229 -11.57 -9.02 -9.26
C TYR A 229 -11.38 -7.87 -10.25
N GLY A 230 -10.83 -6.73 -9.86
CA GLY A 230 -10.61 -5.59 -10.77
C GLY A 230 -11.91 -5.00 -11.35
N VAL A 231 -13.05 -5.17 -10.65
CA VAL A 231 -14.36 -4.66 -11.08
C VAL A 231 -14.81 -3.50 -10.20
#